data_6c4115040b0503b05d9944dc8cc166d8
#
_entry.id   6c4115040b0503b05d9944dc8cc166d8
#
_cell.length_a   1.000
_cell.length_b   1.000
_cell.length_c   1.000
_cell.angle_alpha   90.00
_cell.angle_beta   90.00
_cell.angle_gamma   90.00
#
_symmetry.space_group_name_H-M   'P 1'
#
loop_
_entity.id
_entity.type
_entity.pdbx_description
1 polymer ?
#
loop_
_entity_poly.entity_id
_entity_poly.type
_entity_poly.pdbx_seq_one_letter_code
_entity_poly.pdbx_strand_id
1 'polypeptide(L)'
;TYQVTETKAPEDYQIDNPGPYTVTLPTNGQKTVTVTATDTPITIASGSIRKVDKDRPTMGLAGATIRITGIDNNFTYEGQTVEGGALTDVPWDTMPVGSYVAEEIGAPEGYILPSPHEKKEFYWDKKNEVKLVFENDSKVKVQLLKKDESNNPLPGCLFTVIKNGQTLFSAVT
;
A
#
# COMPACT_ATOMS: atom_id res chain seq x y z
N THR A 1 21.45 47.86 14.65
CA THR A 1 21.01 46.92 13.60
C THR A 1 21.18 45.53 14.13
N TYR A 2 20.17 44.68 13.93
CA TYR A 2 20.12 43.28 14.36
C TYR A 2 19.82 42.40 13.17
N GLN A 3 20.22 41.14 13.25
CA GLN A 3 19.87 40.09 12.32
C GLN A 3 18.91 39.12 13.03
N VAL A 4 17.79 38.80 12.39
CA VAL A 4 16.84 37.80 12.88
C VAL A 4 16.78 36.67 11.86
N THR A 5 16.94 35.44 12.32
CA THR A 5 16.94 34.27 11.44
C THR A 5 15.99 33.24 12.03
N GLU A 6 15.15 32.67 11.21
CA GLU A 6 14.36 31.52 11.59
C GLU A 6 15.23 30.26 11.52
N THR A 7 15.32 29.53 12.61
CA THR A 7 16.17 28.34 12.71
C THR A 7 15.39 27.03 12.76
N LYS A 8 14.06 27.10 12.92
CA LYS A 8 13.18 25.95 12.95
C LYS A 8 11.75 26.37 12.62
N ALA A 9 11.15 25.72 11.64
CA ALA A 9 9.73 25.84 11.37
C ALA A 9 8.88 25.14 12.44
N PRO A 10 7.59 25.49 12.59
CA PRO A 10 6.60 24.69 13.30
C PRO A 10 6.52 23.26 12.75
N GLU A 11 5.94 22.35 13.52
CA GLU A 11 5.62 21.00 13.04
C GLU A 11 4.70 21.09 11.80
N ASP A 12 4.93 20.25 10.81
CA ASP A 12 4.22 20.22 9.52
C ASP A 12 4.39 21.45 8.61
N TYR A 13 5.37 22.31 8.90
CA TYR A 13 5.75 23.44 8.04
C TYR A 13 7.22 23.36 7.63
N GLN A 14 7.54 23.90 6.45
CA GLN A 14 8.91 24.08 5.97
C GLN A 14 9.26 25.56 6.00
N ILE A 15 10.51 25.87 6.36
CA ILE A 15 11.03 27.23 6.28
C ILE A 15 11.15 27.63 4.81
N ASP A 16 10.41 28.62 4.37
CA ASP A 16 10.48 29.15 3.00
C ASP A 16 11.61 30.14 2.84
N ASN A 17 11.74 31.04 3.83
CA ASN A 17 12.78 32.06 3.85
C ASN A 17 13.32 32.24 5.27
N PRO A 18 14.47 31.63 5.62
CA PRO A 18 15.03 31.73 6.97
C PRO A 18 15.53 33.13 7.34
N GLY A 19 15.63 34.03 6.42
CA GLY A 19 16.32 35.31 6.59
C GLY A 19 17.79 35.24 6.17
N PRO A 20 18.72 36.05 6.74
CA PRO A 20 18.49 36.92 7.88
C PRO A 20 17.69 38.18 7.57
N TYR A 21 16.73 38.54 8.42
CA TYR A 21 15.98 39.78 8.36
C TYR A 21 16.74 40.87 9.12
N THR A 22 17.05 41.98 8.45
CA THR A 22 17.76 43.09 9.08
C THR A 22 16.78 43.98 9.80
N VAL A 23 16.96 44.16 11.09
CA VAL A 23 16.13 45.01 11.96
C VAL A 23 16.95 46.14 12.48
N THR A 24 16.52 47.37 12.23
CA THR A 24 17.10 48.58 12.81
C THR A 24 16.12 49.19 13.79
N LEU A 25 16.53 49.33 15.04
CA LEU A 25 15.67 49.98 16.05
C LEU A 25 15.53 51.44 15.73
N PRO A 26 14.31 52.01 15.74
CA PRO A 26 14.07 53.40 15.51
C PRO A 26 14.60 54.25 16.65
N THR A 27 15.07 55.48 16.32
CA THR A 27 15.58 56.44 17.28
C THR A 27 14.53 57.41 17.77
N ASN A 28 13.30 57.35 17.23
CA ASN A 28 12.19 58.27 17.44
C ASN A 28 11.28 57.92 18.64
N GLY A 29 11.73 57.00 19.53
CA GLY A 29 10.95 56.57 20.69
C GLY A 29 9.97 55.41 20.42
N GLN A 30 9.84 54.92 19.18
CA GLN A 30 9.09 53.73 18.86
C GLN A 30 9.83 52.50 19.43
N LYS A 31 9.10 51.62 20.14
CA LYS A 31 9.69 50.46 20.86
C LYS A 31 9.50 49.12 20.18
N THR A 32 8.76 49.09 19.11
CA THR A 32 8.40 47.82 18.42
C THR A 32 8.78 47.89 16.95
N VAL A 33 9.48 46.87 16.48
CA VAL A 33 9.71 46.59 15.06
C VAL A 33 9.16 45.20 14.80
N THR A 34 8.31 45.05 13.78
CA THR A 34 7.74 43.77 13.40
C THR A 34 8.52 43.18 12.24
N VAL A 35 8.88 41.90 12.35
CA VAL A 35 9.37 41.06 11.26
C VAL A 35 8.32 40.00 11.02
N THR A 36 7.93 39.82 9.76
CA THR A 36 6.98 38.78 9.37
C THR A 36 7.75 37.74 8.53
N ALA A 37 7.73 36.52 8.99
CA ALA A 37 8.14 35.32 8.23
C ALA A 37 6.89 34.52 7.88
N THR A 38 6.94 33.78 6.78
CA THR A 38 5.85 32.91 6.33
C THR A 38 6.44 31.57 5.97
N ASP A 39 5.78 30.51 6.42
CA ASP A 39 6.12 29.13 6.13
C ASP A 39 5.01 28.47 5.33
N THR A 40 5.39 27.52 4.47
CA THR A 40 4.44 26.73 3.70
C THR A 40 4.17 25.40 4.42
N PRO A 41 2.90 24.96 4.55
CA PRO A 41 2.60 23.62 5.06
C PRO A 41 3.28 22.55 4.24
N ILE A 42 3.87 21.54 4.90
CA ILE A 42 4.41 20.34 4.23
C ILE A 42 3.21 19.55 3.72
N THR A 43 3.14 19.37 2.39
CA THR A 43 2.18 18.46 1.80
C THR A 43 2.68 17.04 2.04
N ILE A 44 1.96 16.27 2.85
CA ILE A 44 2.26 14.84 3.07
C ILE A 44 1.97 14.10 1.77
N ALA A 45 2.95 13.34 1.29
CA ALA A 45 2.79 12.49 0.13
C ALA A 45 1.72 11.41 0.39
N SER A 46 1.11 10.90 -0.66
CA SER A 46 0.19 9.78 -0.55
C SER A 46 0.91 8.46 -0.74
N GLY A 47 0.46 7.44 -0.02
CA GLY A 47 0.80 6.06 -0.32
C GLY A 47 -0.38 5.36 -0.99
N SER A 48 -0.08 4.40 -1.86
CA SER A 48 -1.08 3.53 -2.47
C SER A 48 -0.62 2.07 -2.46
N ILE A 49 -1.54 1.20 -2.03
CA ILE A 49 -1.36 -0.25 -2.10
C ILE A 49 -2.50 -0.80 -2.91
N ARG A 50 -2.18 -1.62 -3.90
CA ARG A 50 -3.17 -2.18 -4.80
C ARG A 50 -2.96 -3.68 -4.97
N LYS A 51 -4.07 -4.43 -5.00
CA LYS A 51 -4.13 -5.86 -5.31
C LYS A 51 -4.72 -6.06 -6.69
N VAL A 52 -4.05 -6.87 -7.53
CA VAL A 52 -4.48 -7.13 -8.89
C VAL A 52 -4.39 -8.61 -9.26
N ASP A 53 -5.13 -8.99 -10.30
CA ASP A 53 -5.00 -10.29 -10.95
C ASP A 53 -3.69 -10.30 -11.77
N LYS A 54 -2.88 -11.34 -11.60
CA LYS A 54 -1.55 -11.44 -12.22
C LYS A 54 -1.61 -11.51 -13.74
N ASP A 55 -2.61 -12.20 -14.29
CA ASP A 55 -2.79 -12.33 -15.75
C ASP A 55 -3.53 -11.12 -16.35
N ARG A 56 -4.20 -10.33 -15.50
CA ARG A 56 -4.96 -9.13 -15.87
C ARG A 56 -4.65 -7.97 -14.92
N PRO A 57 -3.48 -7.33 -15.00
CA PRO A 57 -3.03 -6.31 -14.02
C PRO A 57 -3.90 -5.06 -13.89
N THR A 58 -4.79 -4.84 -14.85
CA THR A 58 -5.80 -3.77 -14.78
C THR A 58 -6.98 -4.12 -13.88
N MET A 59 -7.20 -5.43 -13.61
CA MET A 59 -8.27 -5.93 -12.77
C MET A 59 -7.86 -5.89 -11.29
N GLY A 60 -8.43 -4.96 -10.55
CA GLY A 60 -8.24 -4.88 -9.09
C GLY A 60 -9.06 -5.94 -8.36
N LEU A 61 -8.52 -6.46 -7.27
CA LEU A 61 -9.08 -7.55 -6.48
C LEU A 61 -9.45 -7.07 -5.07
N ALA A 62 -10.72 -7.20 -4.70
CA ALA A 62 -11.20 -6.94 -3.34
C ALA A 62 -11.00 -8.14 -2.42
N GLY A 63 -10.85 -7.89 -1.11
CA GLY A 63 -10.80 -8.93 -0.07
C GLY A 63 -9.42 -9.53 0.19
N ALA A 64 -8.35 -9.01 -0.42
CA ALA A 64 -6.99 -9.34 0.00
C ALA A 64 -6.69 -8.69 1.35
N THR A 65 -6.10 -9.42 2.29
CA THR A 65 -5.65 -8.88 3.57
C THR A 65 -4.16 -8.55 3.49
N ILE A 66 -3.83 -7.28 3.71
CA ILE A 66 -2.46 -6.77 3.73
C ILE A 66 -2.12 -6.31 5.14
N ARG A 67 -0.97 -6.74 5.65
CA ARG A 67 -0.37 -6.28 6.90
C ARG A 67 0.82 -5.39 6.59
N ILE A 68 0.91 -4.24 7.25
CA ILE A 68 2.08 -3.36 7.22
C ILE A 68 2.72 -3.40 8.60
N THR A 69 4.02 -3.64 8.65
CA THR A 69 4.78 -3.69 9.90
C THR A 69 6.01 -2.79 9.79
N GLY A 70 6.22 -1.95 10.80
CA GLY A 70 7.45 -1.18 10.92
C GLY A 70 8.65 -2.07 11.23
N ILE A 71 9.79 -1.81 10.58
CA ILE A 71 11.05 -2.52 10.84
C ILE A 71 11.75 -1.90 12.05
N ASP A 72 11.77 -0.58 12.11
CA ASP A 72 12.51 0.19 13.12
C ASP A 72 11.60 0.87 14.16
N ASN A 73 10.30 0.57 14.12
CA ASN A 73 9.30 1.14 15.02
C ASN A 73 8.19 0.12 15.31
N ASN A 74 7.31 0.43 16.26
CA ASN A 74 6.24 -0.48 16.70
C ASN A 74 4.94 -0.33 15.88
N PHE A 75 4.98 0.32 14.71
CA PHE A 75 3.79 0.47 13.89
C PHE A 75 3.35 -0.87 13.32
N THR A 76 2.05 -1.11 13.39
CA THR A 76 1.40 -2.22 12.69
C THR A 76 0.03 -1.78 12.21
N TYR A 77 -0.33 -2.21 11.01
CA TYR A 77 -1.64 -1.98 10.41
C TYR A 77 -2.05 -3.23 9.65
N GLU A 78 -3.33 -3.55 9.65
CA GLU A 78 -3.90 -4.63 8.87
C GLU A 78 -5.24 -4.18 8.28
N GLY A 79 -5.42 -4.39 6.99
CA GLY A 79 -6.63 -3.99 6.27
C GLY A 79 -6.90 -4.85 5.06
N GLN A 80 -8.11 -4.71 4.51
CA GLN A 80 -8.54 -5.45 3.32
C GLN A 80 -8.70 -4.53 2.12
N THR A 81 -8.33 -5.03 0.94
CA THR A 81 -8.58 -4.33 -0.31
C THR A 81 -10.07 -4.27 -0.64
N VAL A 82 -10.49 -3.10 -1.12
CA VAL A 82 -11.88 -2.83 -1.54
C VAL A 82 -12.07 -3.09 -3.04
N GLU A 83 -13.27 -2.86 -3.56
CA GLU A 83 -13.55 -2.92 -5.00
C GLU A 83 -12.54 -2.06 -5.79
N GLY A 84 -12.05 -2.59 -6.91
CA GLY A 84 -10.95 -1.97 -7.67
C GLY A 84 -9.56 -2.28 -7.13
N GLY A 85 -9.45 -3.05 -6.03
CA GLY A 85 -8.20 -3.58 -5.50
C GLY A 85 -7.39 -2.62 -4.63
N ALA A 86 -7.93 -1.46 -4.29
CA ALA A 86 -7.23 -0.49 -3.44
C ALA A 86 -7.32 -0.87 -1.96
N LEU A 87 -6.24 -0.61 -1.21
CA LEU A 87 -6.23 -0.59 0.25
C LEU A 87 -6.37 0.87 0.68
N THR A 88 -7.57 1.27 1.15
CA THR A 88 -7.95 2.68 1.31
C THR A 88 -7.65 3.28 2.68
N ASP A 89 -7.61 2.44 3.72
CA ASP A 89 -7.65 2.90 5.11
C ASP A 89 -6.27 2.95 5.78
N VAL A 90 -5.18 2.91 5.00
CA VAL A 90 -3.82 3.03 5.53
C VAL A 90 -3.63 4.45 6.09
N PRO A 91 -3.26 4.60 7.36
CA PRO A 91 -3.16 5.92 8.01
C PRO A 91 -1.82 6.60 7.68
N TRP A 92 -1.59 6.91 6.40
CA TRP A 92 -0.35 7.48 5.88
C TRP A 92 0.09 8.77 6.57
N ASP A 93 -0.86 9.61 6.96
CA ASP A 93 -0.63 10.91 7.62
C ASP A 93 -0.04 10.75 9.03
N THR A 94 -0.54 9.78 9.79
CA THR A 94 -0.09 9.51 11.17
C THR A 94 1.01 8.47 11.26
N MET A 95 1.29 7.76 10.16
CA MET A 95 2.33 6.73 10.09
C MET A 95 3.72 7.35 10.33
N PRO A 96 4.53 6.83 11.28
CA PRO A 96 5.87 7.33 11.54
C PRO A 96 6.79 7.24 10.32
N VAL A 97 7.75 8.15 10.21
CA VAL A 97 8.83 8.03 9.23
C VAL A 97 9.67 6.80 9.57
N GLY A 98 9.99 5.95 8.58
CA GLY A 98 10.77 4.74 8.81
C GLY A 98 10.67 3.72 7.69
N SER A 99 11.29 2.56 7.94
CA SER A 99 11.28 1.39 7.05
C SER A 99 10.15 0.44 7.41
N TYR A 100 9.50 -0.13 6.41
CA TYR A 100 8.30 -0.94 6.55
C TYR A 100 8.32 -2.17 5.63
N VAL A 101 7.60 -3.20 6.04
CA VAL A 101 7.23 -4.34 5.21
C VAL A 101 5.72 -4.41 5.08
N ALA A 102 5.23 -4.42 3.85
CA ALA A 102 3.86 -4.81 3.54
C ALA A 102 3.85 -6.29 3.11
N GLU A 103 2.98 -7.10 3.70
CA GLU A 103 2.85 -8.53 3.47
C GLU A 103 1.40 -8.88 3.16
N GLU A 104 1.16 -9.64 2.09
CA GLU A 104 -0.16 -10.24 1.87
C GLU A 104 -0.31 -11.48 2.76
N ILE A 105 -1.26 -11.42 3.70
CA ILE A 105 -1.54 -12.49 4.66
C ILE A 105 -2.85 -13.22 4.39
N GLY A 106 -3.66 -12.74 3.45
CA GLY A 106 -4.92 -13.35 3.02
C GLY A 106 -5.22 -13.02 1.56
N ALA A 107 -5.43 -14.04 0.73
CA ALA A 107 -5.79 -13.85 -0.67
C ALA A 107 -7.28 -13.57 -0.84
N PRO A 108 -7.67 -12.84 -1.92
CA PRO A 108 -9.07 -12.69 -2.32
C PRO A 108 -9.74 -14.03 -2.58
N GLU A 109 -11.06 -14.08 -2.49
CA GLU A 109 -11.83 -15.27 -2.86
C GLU A 109 -11.54 -15.68 -4.33
N GLY A 110 -11.31 -16.96 -4.54
CA GLY A 110 -10.97 -17.50 -5.87
C GLY A 110 -9.51 -17.33 -6.28
N TYR A 111 -8.65 -16.80 -5.42
CA TYR A 111 -7.22 -16.61 -5.67
C TYR A 111 -6.35 -17.45 -4.73
N ILE A 112 -5.09 -17.62 -5.10
CA ILE A 112 -4.09 -18.40 -4.36
C ILE A 112 -3.25 -17.43 -3.54
N LEU A 113 -3.19 -17.64 -2.20
CA LEU A 113 -2.20 -16.96 -1.38
C LEU A 113 -0.82 -17.55 -1.67
N PRO A 114 0.18 -16.77 -2.07
CA PRO A 114 1.53 -17.27 -2.30
C PRO A 114 2.13 -17.88 -1.03
N SER A 115 2.95 -18.92 -1.22
CA SER A 115 3.73 -19.52 -0.13
C SER A 115 5.20 -19.66 -0.58
N PRO A 116 6.15 -18.91 0.02
CA PRO A 116 5.95 -17.93 1.11
C PRO A 116 5.08 -16.76 0.69
N HIS A 117 4.53 -16.04 1.67
CA HIS A 117 3.73 -14.83 1.42
C HIS A 117 4.53 -13.78 0.67
N GLU A 118 3.87 -13.05 -0.24
CA GLU A 118 4.48 -11.93 -0.94
C GLU A 118 4.73 -10.79 0.04
N LYS A 119 5.95 -10.26 0.03
CA LYS A 119 6.39 -9.12 0.87
C LYS A 119 6.99 -8.04 0.01
N LYS A 120 6.72 -6.79 0.39
CA LYS A 120 7.29 -5.60 -0.24
C LYS A 120 7.82 -4.66 0.83
N GLU A 121 9.11 -4.36 0.75
CA GLU A 121 9.75 -3.38 1.62
C GLU A 121 9.61 -1.99 1.02
N PHE A 122 9.42 -0.99 1.88
CA PHE A 122 9.37 0.41 1.47
C PHE A 122 9.82 1.32 2.61
N TYR A 123 10.24 2.53 2.23
CA TYR A 123 10.56 3.59 3.19
C TYR A 123 9.49 4.69 3.09
N TRP A 124 8.93 5.08 4.23
CA TRP A 124 7.96 6.16 4.34
C TRP A 124 8.62 7.39 4.94
N ASP A 125 8.68 8.49 4.22
CA ASP A 125 9.31 9.75 4.63
C ASP A 125 8.34 10.93 4.65
N LYS A 126 7.05 10.69 4.40
CA LYS A 126 5.99 11.69 4.26
C LYS A 126 6.17 12.67 3.08
N LYS A 127 7.22 12.52 2.28
CA LYS A 127 7.58 13.43 1.18
C LYS A 127 7.48 12.77 -0.19
N ASN A 128 7.82 11.50 -0.27
CA ASN A 128 7.80 10.73 -1.51
C ASN A 128 6.60 9.79 -1.56
N GLU A 129 5.99 9.69 -2.73
CA GLU A 129 4.86 8.78 -2.96
C GLU A 129 5.33 7.32 -2.89
N VAL A 130 4.55 6.48 -2.19
CA VAL A 130 4.75 5.03 -2.13
C VAL A 130 3.68 4.34 -2.96
N LYS A 131 4.11 3.48 -3.91
CA LYS A 131 3.21 2.66 -4.74
C LYS A 131 3.59 1.19 -4.62
N LEU A 132 2.69 0.37 -4.08
CA LEU A 132 2.87 -1.07 -3.97
C LEU A 132 1.75 -1.80 -4.71
N VAL A 133 2.12 -2.81 -5.50
CA VAL A 133 1.15 -3.65 -6.21
C VAL A 133 1.42 -5.11 -5.84
N PHE A 134 0.42 -5.79 -5.32
CA PHE A 134 0.42 -7.22 -5.03
C PHE A 134 -0.36 -7.97 -6.11
N GLU A 135 0.14 -9.14 -6.51
CA GLU A 135 -0.44 -9.94 -7.58
C GLU A 135 -0.79 -11.34 -7.09
N ASN A 136 -1.92 -11.91 -7.51
CA ASN A 136 -2.24 -13.31 -7.25
C ASN A 136 -2.65 -14.05 -8.51
N ASP A 137 -2.29 -15.32 -8.53
CA ASP A 137 -2.80 -16.29 -9.51
C ASP A 137 -4.23 -16.71 -9.13
N SER A 138 -5.14 -16.75 -10.09
CA SER A 138 -6.50 -17.23 -9.87
C SER A 138 -6.51 -18.76 -9.66
N LYS A 139 -7.44 -19.22 -8.81
CA LYS A 139 -7.74 -20.65 -8.70
C LYS A 139 -8.50 -21.10 -9.94
N VAL A 140 -8.01 -22.11 -10.60
CA VAL A 140 -8.70 -22.75 -11.72
C VAL A 140 -9.67 -23.80 -11.18
N LYS A 141 -10.97 -23.65 -11.50
CA LYS A 141 -11.97 -24.73 -11.29
C LYS A 141 -12.06 -25.53 -12.57
N VAL A 142 -11.74 -26.83 -12.50
CA VAL A 142 -11.97 -27.78 -13.57
C VAL A 142 -13.27 -28.54 -13.26
N GLN A 143 -14.27 -28.43 -14.14
CA GLN A 143 -15.47 -29.24 -14.05
C GLN A 143 -15.42 -30.34 -15.11
N LEU A 144 -15.48 -31.58 -14.68
CA LEU A 144 -15.47 -32.77 -15.52
C LEU A 144 -16.89 -33.31 -15.61
N LEU A 145 -17.41 -33.40 -16.84
CA LEU A 145 -18.73 -33.93 -17.14
C LEU A 145 -18.56 -35.11 -18.10
N LYS A 146 -19.02 -36.30 -17.68
CA LYS A 146 -19.13 -37.46 -18.56
C LYS A 146 -20.57 -37.62 -18.99
N LYS A 147 -20.81 -37.77 -20.30
CA LYS A 147 -22.14 -37.93 -20.90
C LYS A 147 -22.12 -39.03 -21.95
N ASP A 148 -23.30 -39.66 -22.19
CA ASP A 148 -23.52 -40.57 -23.29
C ASP A 148 -23.80 -39.79 -24.61
N GLU A 149 -24.04 -40.53 -25.69
CA GLU A 149 -24.33 -39.98 -27.03
C GLU A 149 -25.66 -39.20 -27.08
N SER A 150 -26.55 -39.47 -26.13
CA SER A 150 -27.84 -38.78 -25.96
C SER A 150 -27.78 -37.60 -24.99
N ASN A 151 -26.53 -37.18 -24.59
CA ASN A 151 -26.25 -36.07 -23.68
C ASN A 151 -26.71 -36.32 -22.22
N ASN A 152 -26.99 -37.56 -21.81
CA ASN A 152 -27.32 -37.91 -20.44
C ASN A 152 -26.05 -38.03 -19.60
N PRO A 153 -26.06 -37.62 -18.32
CA PRO A 153 -24.91 -37.80 -17.42
C PRO A 153 -24.57 -39.29 -17.23
N LEU A 154 -23.28 -39.60 -17.27
CA LEU A 154 -22.77 -40.95 -16.98
C LEU A 154 -21.98 -40.91 -15.65
N PRO A 155 -22.56 -41.38 -14.53
CA PRO A 155 -21.86 -41.50 -13.27
C PRO A 155 -20.85 -42.64 -13.23
N GLY A 156 -19.91 -42.59 -12.29
CA GLY A 156 -18.94 -43.70 -12.02
C GLY A 156 -17.71 -43.69 -12.94
N CYS A 157 -17.50 -42.68 -13.78
CA CYS A 157 -16.25 -42.53 -14.52
C CYS A 157 -15.13 -41.97 -13.64
N LEU A 158 -14.01 -42.65 -13.58
CA LEU A 158 -12.79 -42.16 -12.91
C LEU A 158 -12.01 -41.26 -13.84
N PHE A 159 -11.76 -40.03 -13.41
CA PHE A 159 -10.85 -39.08 -14.07
C PHE A 159 -9.61 -38.86 -13.22
N THR A 160 -8.46 -38.82 -13.88
CA THR A 160 -7.18 -38.48 -13.24
C THR A 160 -6.62 -37.24 -13.88
N VAL A 161 -6.32 -36.23 -13.07
CA VAL A 161 -5.69 -34.98 -13.51
C VAL A 161 -4.19 -35.07 -13.29
N ILE A 162 -3.44 -34.92 -14.38
CA ILE A 162 -1.99 -35.06 -14.41
C ILE A 162 -1.35 -33.74 -14.83
N LYS A 163 -0.31 -33.28 -14.13
CA LYS A 163 0.54 -32.15 -14.50
C LYS A 163 1.99 -32.58 -14.51
N ASN A 164 2.69 -32.38 -15.62
CA ASN A 164 4.11 -32.75 -15.79
C ASN A 164 4.41 -34.23 -15.42
N GLY A 165 3.50 -35.13 -15.77
CA GLY A 165 3.64 -36.56 -15.48
C GLY A 165 3.29 -36.97 -14.04
N GLN A 166 2.93 -36.04 -13.16
CA GLN A 166 2.49 -36.35 -11.80
C GLN A 166 0.98 -36.24 -11.66
N THR A 167 0.36 -37.23 -11.04
CA THR A 167 -1.06 -37.21 -10.69
C THR A 167 -1.29 -36.19 -9.60
N LEU A 168 -2.13 -35.18 -9.88
CA LEU A 168 -2.54 -34.16 -8.92
C LEU A 168 -3.70 -34.66 -8.05
N PHE A 169 -4.73 -35.22 -8.70
CA PHE A 169 -5.86 -35.85 -8.01
C PHE A 169 -6.65 -36.73 -8.98
N SER A 170 -7.52 -37.57 -8.43
CA SER A 170 -8.51 -38.33 -9.18
C SER A 170 -9.90 -38.06 -8.61
N ALA A 171 -10.92 -38.03 -9.47
CA ALA A 171 -12.31 -37.80 -9.10
C ALA A 171 -13.23 -38.74 -9.89
N VAL A 172 -14.34 -39.13 -9.28
CA VAL A 172 -15.40 -39.96 -9.91
C VAL A 172 -16.60 -39.06 -10.21
N THR A 173 -17.18 -39.20 -11.44
CA THR A 173 -18.41 -38.49 -11.83
C THR A 173 -19.64 -39.09 -11.19
#